data_67ce6e4ae27ebb8d12b88108cff63161
#
_entry.id   67ce6e4ae27ebb8d12b88108cff63161
#
_cell.length_a   1.000
_cell.length_b   1.000
_cell.length_c   1.000
_cell.angle_alpha   90.00
_cell.angle_beta   90.00
_cell.angle_gamma   90.00
#
_symmetry.space_group_name_H-M   'P 1'
#
loop_
_entity.id
_entity.type
_entity.pdbx_description
1 polymer ?
#
loop_
_entity_poly.entity_id
_entity_poly.type
_entity_poly.pdbx_seq_one_letter_code
_entity_poly.pdbx_strand_id
1 'polypeptide(L)'
;MANWPKFPRETILEFNESLTILLVSVLFIILAARVELASLLSVGFAGLVLLAIVMFVARPLSVWASSIGSNLKTNEKLMISWIGPRGIVAAAISSLFAIRLRGYDIQGVELLVPLVFLVIIGTVMIQGLGAKMVGNFLGVREPETNGILVVGSNPIALLVATSLKDQGFDVIVAHNNYTNIAKARMSGLRTYFGNPISDHADHHLDLIGIGRLFAMSTDREMNTLSE
;
A
#
# COMPACT_ATOMS: atom_id res chain seq x y z
N MET A 1 16.11 23.07 -2.92
CA MET A 1 15.31 22.62 -4.10
C MET A 1 13.81 22.80 -3.90
N ALA A 2 13.29 22.91 -2.68
CA ALA A 2 11.85 23.02 -2.39
C ALA A 2 11.15 24.30 -2.89
N ASN A 3 11.88 25.30 -3.35
CA ASN A 3 11.33 26.63 -3.72
C ASN A 3 11.45 26.97 -5.20
N TRP A 4 11.64 26.00 -6.09
CA TRP A 4 11.73 26.26 -7.53
C TRP A 4 10.40 25.94 -8.23
N PRO A 5 9.58 26.95 -8.58
CA PRO A 5 8.19 26.75 -9.01
C PRO A 5 8.01 26.12 -10.42
N LYS A 6 9.10 25.85 -11.13
CA LYS A 6 9.07 25.25 -12.50
C LYS A 6 9.74 23.87 -12.58
N PHE A 7 10.03 23.25 -11.44
CA PHE A 7 10.69 21.95 -11.44
C PHE A 7 9.64 20.85 -11.53
N PRO A 8 9.69 19.93 -12.49
CA PRO A 8 8.75 18.81 -12.60
C PRO A 8 9.03 17.80 -11.50
N ARG A 9 8.61 18.14 -10.28
CA ARG A 9 8.90 17.39 -9.06
C ARG A 9 8.27 16.00 -9.10
N GLU A 10 7.05 15.92 -9.62
CA GLU A 10 6.26 14.69 -9.68
C GLU A 10 6.90 13.66 -10.60
N THR A 11 7.23 14.03 -11.82
CA THR A 11 7.92 13.16 -12.79
C THR A 11 9.26 12.63 -12.26
N ILE A 12 9.99 13.43 -11.48
CA ILE A 12 11.26 12.98 -10.87
C ILE A 12 11.02 12.04 -9.70
N LEU A 13 9.97 12.27 -8.91
CA LEU A 13 9.59 11.38 -7.83
C LEU A 13 9.15 10.02 -8.37
N GLU A 14 8.29 9.98 -9.37
CA GLU A 14 7.84 8.76 -10.04
C GLU A 14 9.00 7.99 -10.68
N PHE A 15 9.91 8.69 -11.36
CA PHE A 15 11.10 8.06 -11.91
C PHE A 15 12.00 7.46 -10.82
N ASN A 16 12.24 8.20 -9.73
CA ASN A 16 13.04 7.71 -8.60
C ASN A 16 12.37 6.53 -7.90
N GLU A 17 11.05 6.55 -7.76
CA GLU A 17 10.28 5.45 -7.19
C GLU A 17 10.40 4.19 -8.05
N SER A 18 10.15 4.31 -9.36
CA SER A 18 10.29 3.20 -10.31
C SER A 18 11.71 2.63 -10.34
N LEU A 19 12.72 3.50 -10.36
CA LEU A 19 14.12 3.10 -10.31
C LEU A 19 14.46 2.38 -8.99
N THR A 20 13.96 2.89 -7.88
CA THR A 20 14.15 2.28 -6.55
C THR A 20 13.53 0.89 -6.49
N ILE A 21 12.29 0.73 -6.97
CA ILE A 21 11.61 -0.57 -7.03
C ILE A 21 12.41 -1.56 -7.87
N LEU A 22 12.90 -1.13 -9.03
CA LEU A 22 13.70 -1.98 -9.92
C LEU A 22 15.00 -2.41 -9.25
N LEU A 23 15.79 -1.46 -8.74
CA LEU A 23 17.08 -1.74 -8.08
C LEU A 23 16.90 -2.64 -6.85
N VAL A 24 15.89 -2.36 -6.04
CA VAL A 24 15.55 -3.14 -4.86
C VAL A 24 15.16 -4.57 -5.24
N SER A 25 14.35 -4.73 -6.28
CA SER A 25 13.92 -6.05 -6.77
C SER A 25 15.10 -6.87 -7.29
N VAL A 26 15.97 -6.28 -8.09
CA VAL A 26 17.18 -6.94 -8.60
C VAL A 26 18.10 -7.35 -7.44
N LEU A 27 18.33 -6.44 -6.48
CA LEU A 27 19.15 -6.74 -5.32
C LEU A 27 18.56 -7.91 -4.51
N PHE A 28 17.23 -7.94 -4.34
CA PHE A 28 16.57 -9.02 -3.61
C PHE A 28 16.70 -10.36 -4.31
N ILE A 29 16.56 -10.40 -5.64
CA ILE A 29 16.72 -11.62 -6.42
C ILE A 29 18.17 -12.15 -6.28
N ILE A 30 19.17 -11.27 -6.38
CA ILE A 30 20.58 -11.65 -6.25
C ILE A 30 20.88 -12.19 -4.84
N LEU A 31 20.36 -11.52 -3.80
CA LEU A 31 20.54 -11.95 -2.41
C LEU A 31 19.83 -13.28 -2.15
N ALA A 32 18.59 -13.44 -2.63
CA ALA A 32 17.82 -14.67 -2.49
C ALA A 32 18.48 -15.86 -3.20
N ALA A 33 19.07 -15.64 -4.39
CA ALA A 33 19.78 -16.67 -5.12
C ALA A 33 21.05 -17.18 -4.42
N ARG A 34 21.59 -16.42 -3.46
CA ARG A 34 22.76 -16.84 -2.66
C ARG A 34 22.39 -17.67 -1.44
N VAL A 35 21.11 -17.79 -1.13
CA VAL A 35 20.65 -18.53 0.06
C VAL A 35 20.50 -20.00 -0.31
N GLU A 36 21.31 -20.83 0.28
CA GLU A 36 21.22 -22.28 0.15
C GLU A 36 20.07 -22.81 1.03
N LEU A 37 19.15 -23.58 0.44
CA LEU A 37 18.04 -24.21 1.18
C LEU A 37 18.54 -25.10 2.34
N ALA A 38 19.67 -25.78 2.16
CA ALA A 38 20.29 -26.57 3.21
C ALA A 38 20.66 -25.73 4.43
N SER A 39 21.16 -24.51 4.20
CA SER A 39 21.51 -23.57 5.28
C SER A 39 20.28 -23.05 6.02
N LEU A 40 19.14 -22.86 5.33
CA LEU A 40 17.87 -22.52 5.98
C LEU A 40 17.36 -23.67 6.89
N LEU A 41 17.52 -24.91 6.44
CA LEU A 41 17.12 -26.08 7.22
C LEU A 41 18.04 -26.32 8.43
N SER A 42 19.33 -25.95 8.32
CA SER A 42 20.30 -26.09 9.43
C SER A 42 19.98 -25.20 10.65
N VAL A 43 19.23 -24.12 10.44
CA VAL A 43 18.76 -23.25 11.53
C VAL A 43 17.78 -23.99 12.47
N GLY A 44 17.10 -25.02 11.96
CA GLY A 44 16.27 -25.93 12.74
C GLY A 44 15.14 -25.27 13.52
N PHE A 45 14.77 -25.91 14.65
CA PHE A 45 13.66 -25.45 15.50
C PHE A 45 13.92 -24.08 16.13
N ALA A 46 15.16 -23.72 16.42
CA ALA A 46 15.52 -22.42 17.00
C ALA A 46 15.14 -21.24 16.08
N GLY A 47 15.28 -21.43 14.76
CA GLY A 47 14.85 -20.42 13.78
C GLY A 47 13.34 -20.20 13.74
N LEU A 48 12.56 -21.27 13.88
CA LEU A 48 11.10 -21.18 13.96
C LEU A 48 10.65 -20.46 15.24
N VAL A 49 11.30 -20.73 16.36
CA VAL A 49 11.05 -20.04 17.63
C VAL A 49 11.38 -18.54 17.49
N LEU A 50 12.53 -18.22 16.89
CA LEU A 50 12.89 -16.82 16.61
C LEU A 50 11.86 -16.13 15.72
N LEU A 51 11.43 -16.79 14.64
CA LEU A 51 10.39 -16.28 13.75
C LEU A 51 9.10 -15.99 14.52
N ALA A 52 8.66 -16.92 15.36
CA ALA A 52 7.47 -16.75 16.19
C ALA A 52 7.61 -15.59 17.19
N ILE A 53 8.75 -15.46 17.88
CA ILE A 53 9.01 -14.34 18.79
C ILE A 53 8.97 -13.00 18.04
N VAL A 54 9.60 -12.94 16.87
CA VAL A 54 9.60 -11.71 16.06
C VAL A 54 8.20 -11.36 15.60
N MET A 55 7.38 -12.32 15.17
CA MET A 55 6.02 -12.06 14.68
C MET A 55 5.03 -11.72 15.78
N PHE A 56 5.03 -12.48 16.87
CA PHE A 56 3.97 -12.42 17.88
C PHE A 56 4.34 -11.64 19.14
N VAL A 57 5.62 -11.32 19.34
CA VAL A 57 6.07 -10.57 20.51
C VAL A 57 6.69 -9.24 20.10
N ALA A 58 7.79 -9.27 19.34
CA ALA A 58 8.55 -8.06 19.04
C ALA A 58 7.73 -7.05 18.20
N ARG A 59 6.97 -7.53 17.23
CA ARG A 59 6.13 -6.69 16.39
C ARG A 59 4.96 -6.05 17.11
N PRO A 60 4.07 -6.78 17.78
CA PRO A 60 3.02 -6.15 18.57
C PRO A 60 3.55 -5.14 19.58
N LEU A 61 4.61 -5.48 20.32
CA LEU A 61 5.22 -4.56 21.28
C LEU A 61 5.71 -3.26 20.62
N SER A 62 6.38 -3.33 19.48
CA SER A 62 6.87 -2.13 18.78
C SER A 62 5.73 -1.27 18.24
N VAL A 63 4.67 -1.88 17.68
CA VAL A 63 3.50 -1.13 17.19
C VAL A 63 2.73 -0.50 18.33
N TRP A 64 2.53 -1.21 19.44
CA TRP A 64 1.86 -0.64 20.61
C TRP A 64 2.65 0.50 21.25
N ALA A 65 3.98 0.35 21.36
CA ALA A 65 4.85 1.40 21.86
C ALA A 65 4.84 2.65 20.97
N SER A 66 4.89 2.47 19.65
CA SER A 66 4.89 3.59 18.68
C SER A 66 3.52 4.23 18.49
N SER A 67 2.43 3.51 18.80
CA SER A 67 1.07 4.06 18.70
C SER A 67 0.54 4.71 19.98
N ILE A 68 1.41 4.95 20.97
CA ILE A 68 1.06 5.73 22.16
C ILE A 68 0.75 7.17 21.73
N GLY A 69 -0.46 7.65 22.05
CA GLY A 69 -0.93 8.98 21.64
C GLY A 69 -1.54 9.07 20.23
N SER A 70 -1.64 7.98 19.49
CA SER A 70 -2.36 7.95 18.21
C SER A 70 -3.84 7.67 18.38
N ASN A 71 -4.69 8.17 17.46
CA ASN A 71 -6.13 7.92 17.42
C ASN A 71 -6.49 6.58 16.75
N LEU A 72 -5.53 5.68 16.56
CA LEU A 72 -5.75 4.38 15.92
C LEU A 72 -6.59 3.45 16.80
N LYS A 73 -7.58 2.80 16.20
CA LYS A 73 -8.39 1.77 16.85
C LYS A 73 -7.55 0.53 17.15
N THR A 74 -7.93 -0.24 18.17
CA THR A 74 -7.21 -1.48 18.53
C THR A 74 -7.10 -2.48 17.38
N ASN A 75 -8.16 -2.60 16.57
CA ASN A 75 -8.16 -3.49 15.40
C ASN A 75 -7.16 -3.04 14.33
N GLU A 76 -7.02 -1.74 14.13
CA GLU A 76 -6.03 -1.16 13.21
C GLU A 76 -4.60 -1.42 13.71
N LYS A 77 -4.35 -1.25 15.02
CA LYS A 77 -3.06 -1.56 15.64
C LYS A 77 -2.70 -3.04 15.50
N LEU A 78 -3.67 -3.94 15.67
CA LEU A 78 -3.48 -5.37 15.47
C LEU A 78 -3.17 -5.70 14.00
N MET A 79 -3.85 -5.06 13.06
CA MET A 79 -3.59 -5.23 11.62
C MET A 79 -2.19 -4.74 11.24
N ILE A 80 -1.78 -3.56 11.72
CA ILE A 80 -0.43 -3.02 11.53
C ILE A 80 0.62 -3.95 12.16
N SER A 81 0.32 -4.54 13.32
CA SER A 81 1.20 -5.51 13.97
C SER A 81 1.35 -6.80 13.15
N TRP A 82 0.30 -7.22 12.45
CA TRP A 82 0.33 -8.36 11.55
C TRP A 82 1.11 -8.06 10.27
N ILE A 83 0.78 -6.96 9.58
CA ILE A 83 1.43 -6.54 8.33
C ILE A 83 2.71 -5.77 8.67
N GLY A 84 3.81 -6.48 8.84
CA GLY A 84 5.10 -5.86 9.08
C GLY A 84 5.98 -5.86 7.82
N PRO A 85 6.18 -4.72 7.14
CA PRO A 85 7.13 -4.67 6.05
C PRO A 85 8.52 -5.09 6.54
N ARG A 86 9.16 -6.01 5.83
CA ARG A 86 10.52 -6.48 6.11
C ARG A 86 11.46 -5.90 5.06
N GLY A 87 12.43 -5.13 5.52
CA GLY A 87 13.34 -4.43 4.62
C GLY A 87 14.47 -5.33 4.14
N ILE A 88 14.83 -5.15 2.87
CA ILE A 88 16.03 -5.70 2.23
C ILE A 88 17.29 -5.24 2.97
N VAL A 89 17.23 -4.08 3.59
CA VAL A 89 18.32 -3.51 4.41
C VAL A 89 18.77 -4.51 5.49
N ALA A 90 17.84 -5.23 6.13
CA ALA A 90 18.21 -6.23 7.13
C ALA A 90 19.02 -7.38 6.51
N ALA A 91 18.66 -7.87 5.31
CA ALA A 91 19.41 -8.90 4.62
C ALA A 91 20.79 -8.42 4.17
N ALA A 92 20.88 -7.21 3.63
CA ALA A 92 22.16 -6.61 3.20
C ALA A 92 23.10 -6.39 4.38
N ILE A 93 22.58 -5.79 5.47
CA ILE A 93 23.38 -5.53 6.67
C ILE A 93 23.82 -6.84 7.33
N SER A 94 22.93 -7.83 7.46
CA SER A 94 23.32 -9.13 8.03
C SER A 94 24.41 -9.83 7.23
N SER A 95 24.36 -9.76 5.91
CA SER A 95 25.40 -10.29 5.03
C SER A 95 26.75 -9.56 5.22
N LEU A 96 26.71 -8.22 5.33
CA LEU A 96 27.90 -7.43 5.60
C LEU A 96 28.51 -7.77 6.97
N PHE A 97 27.68 -7.86 8.01
CA PHE A 97 28.13 -8.25 9.35
C PHE A 97 28.70 -9.66 9.38
N ALA A 98 28.06 -10.62 8.71
CA ALA A 98 28.57 -11.99 8.62
C ALA A 98 29.98 -12.05 8.01
N ILE A 99 30.24 -11.26 6.95
CA ILE A 99 31.57 -11.16 6.34
C ILE A 99 32.59 -10.55 7.30
N ARG A 100 32.21 -9.46 7.98
CA ARG A 100 33.11 -8.78 8.94
C ARG A 100 33.42 -9.64 10.16
N LEU A 101 32.42 -10.33 10.71
CA LEU A 101 32.55 -11.13 11.94
C LEU A 101 33.29 -12.44 11.72
N ARG A 102 33.36 -13.00 10.50
CA ARG A 102 34.19 -14.17 10.17
C ARG A 102 35.66 -14.00 10.54
N GLY A 103 36.18 -12.77 10.55
CA GLY A 103 37.53 -12.49 10.95
C GLY A 103 37.83 -12.54 12.45
N TYR A 104 36.77 -12.67 13.30
CA TYR A 104 36.87 -12.64 14.76
C TYR A 104 36.62 -13.99 15.45
N ASP A 105 36.55 -15.08 14.69
CA ASP A 105 36.33 -16.46 15.19
C ASP A 105 35.12 -16.62 16.14
N ILE A 106 34.04 -15.88 15.87
CA ILE A 106 32.82 -15.90 16.66
C ILE A 106 31.96 -17.07 16.20
N GLN A 107 31.65 -17.98 17.12
CA GLN A 107 30.77 -19.13 16.83
C GLN A 107 29.36 -18.67 16.44
N GLY A 108 28.78 -19.29 15.40
CA GLY A 108 27.42 -19.03 14.98
C GLY A 108 27.24 -17.86 13.99
N VAL A 109 28.29 -17.16 13.58
CA VAL A 109 28.23 -16.13 12.54
C VAL A 109 27.66 -16.66 11.23
N GLU A 110 27.90 -17.92 10.93
CA GLU A 110 27.41 -18.59 9.72
C GLU A 110 25.89 -18.71 9.67
N LEU A 111 25.22 -18.73 10.83
CA LEU A 111 23.77 -18.81 10.95
C LEU A 111 23.09 -17.45 10.83
N LEU A 112 23.83 -16.35 10.89
CA LEU A 112 23.25 -14.99 10.87
C LEU A 112 22.45 -14.72 9.60
N VAL A 113 23.04 -14.99 8.44
CA VAL A 113 22.40 -14.78 7.15
C VAL A 113 21.20 -15.72 6.95
N PRO A 114 21.34 -17.05 7.13
CA PRO A 114 20.18 -17.98 7.06
C PRO A 114 19.04 -17.61 8.00
N LEU A 115 19.33 -17.18 9.25
CA LEU A 115 18.33 -16.75 10.22
C LEU A 115 17.54 -15.53 9.72
N VAL A 116 18.22 -14.50 9.22
CA VAL A 116 17.57 -13.29 8.71
C VAL A 116 16.71 -13.61 7.49
N PHE A 117 17.21 -14.44 6.57
CA PHE A 117 16.42 -14.88 5.41
C PHE A 117 15.23 -15.75 5.81
N LEU A 118 15.36 -16.64 6.78
CA LEU A 118 14.25 -17.41 7.31
C LEU A 118 13.15 -16.51 7.85
N VAL A 119 13.53 -15.47 8.61
CA VAL A 119 12.58 -14.50 9.15
C VAL A 119 11.91 -13.70 8.04
N ILE A 120 12.65 -13.26 7.01
CA ILE A 120 12.09 -12.51 5.88
C ILE A 120 11.10 -13.39 5.11
N ILE A 121 11.53 -14.56 4.64
CA ILE A 121 10.70 -15.47 3.83
C ILE A 121 9.50 -15.95 4.65
N GLY A 122 9.74 -16.43 5.87
CA GLY A 122 8.68 -16.94 6.75
C GLY A 122 7.62 -15.87 7.05
N THR A 123 8.04 -14.65 7.38
CA THR A 123 7.09 -13.55 7.62
C THR A 123 6.32 -13.15 6.37
N VAL A 124 6.97 -13.03 5.21
CA VAL A 124 6.31 -12.68 3.94
C VAL A 124 5.27 -13.73 3.57
N MET A 125 5.61 -15.02 3.68
CA MET A 125 4.68 -16.10 3.36
C MET A 125 3.49 -16.14 4.35
N ILE A 126 3.75 -16.14 5.65
CA ILE A 126 2.70 -16.26 6.67
C ILE A 126 1.80 -15.02 6.67
N GLN A 127 2.39 -13.83 6.63
CA GLN A 127 1.64 -12.58 6.65
C GLN A 127 0.92 -12.34 5.32
N GLY A 128 1.54 -12.63 4.18
CA GLY A 128 0.93 -12.46 2.86
C GLY A 128 -0.28 -13.36 2.68
N LEU A 129 -0.14 -14.66 2.99
CA LEU A 129 -1.26 -15.61 2.91
C LEU A 129 -2.35 -15.34 3.95
N GLY A 130 -1.96 -14.88 5.14
CA GLY A 130 -2.87 -14.61 6.25
C GLY A 130 -3.51 -13.21 6.22
N ALA A 131 -2.99 -12.26 5.45
CA ALA A 131 -3.42 -10.85 5.48
C ALA A 131 -4.93 -10.68 5.24
N LYS A 132 -5.46 -11.35 4.23
CA LYS A 132 -6.90 -11.31 3.90
C LYS A 132 -7.76 -11.90 5.02
N MET A 133 -7.34 -13.01 5.59
CA MET A 133 -8.07 -13.69 6.68
C MET A 133 -8.07 -12.83 7.95
N VAL A 134 -6.91 -12.31 8.33
CA VAL A 134 -6.77 -11.45 9.52
C VAL A 134 -7.50 -10.12 9.32
N GLY A 135 -7.41 -9.49 8.14
CA GLY A 135 -8.14 -8.27 7.82
C GLY A 135 -9.66 -8.43 7.91
N ASN A 136 -10.19 -9.56 7.42
CA ASN A 136 -11.60 -9.90 7.55
C ASN A 136 -12.01 -10.13 9.01
N PHE A 137 -11.19 -10.84 9.79
CA PHE A 137 -11.46 -11.13 11.20
C PHE A 137 -11.44 -9.85 12.07
N LEU A 138 -10.53 -8.93 11.79
CA LEU A 138 -10.41 -7.67 12.50
C LEU A 138 -11.41 -6.60 12.04
N GLY A 139 -12.12 -6.83 10.93
CA GLY A 139 -13.05 -5.86 10.36
C GLY A 139 -12.35 -4.59 9.84
N VAL A 140 -11.07 -4.66 9.52
CA VAL A 140 -10.24 -3.57 8.99
C VAL A 140 -10.12 -3.72 7.47
N ARG A 141 -11.21 -4.07 6.83
CA ARG A 141 -11.28 -4.18 5.37
C ARG A 141 -11.77 -2.86 4.81
N GLU A 142 -11.21 -2.44 3.67
CA GLU A 142 -11.83 -1.38 2.88
C GLU A 142 -13.29 -1.74 2.57
N PRO A 143 -14.21 -0.75 2.60
CA PRO A 143 -15.58 -0.97 2.19
C PRO A 143 -15.61 -1.65 0.82
N GLU A 144 -16.61 -2.50 0.59
CA GLU A 144 -16.78 -3.12 -0.73
C GLU A 144 -16.78 -2.04 -1.80
N THR A 145 -16.08 -2.29 -2.91
CA THR A 145 -15.94 -1.38 -4.05
C THR A 145 -17.26 -1.27 -4.84
N ASN A 146 -18.32 -0.90 -4.14
CA ASN A 146 -19.65 -0.72 -4.71
C ASN A 146 -19.92 0.72 -5.16
N GLY A 147 -18.98 1.62 -4.89
CA GLY A 147 -19.08 3.01 -5.30
C GLY A 147 -18.86 3.19 -6.80
N ILE A 148 -19.38 4.31 -7.31
CA ILE A 148 -19.40 4.64 -8.73
C ILE A 148 -18.87 6.05 -8.92
N LEU A 149 -17.83 6.21 -9.73
CA LEU A 149 -17.36 7.50 -10.21
C LEU A 149 -18.08 7.85 -11.52
N VAL A 150 -18.80 8.95 -11.53
CA VAL A 150 -19.45 9.49 -12.73
C VAL A 150 -18.61 10.67 -13.22
N VAL A 151 -17.95 10.49 -14.37
CA VAL A 151 -17.19 11.57 -15.03
C VAL A 151 -18.13 12.29 -15.99
N GLY A 152 -18.49 13.50 -15.65
CA GLY A 152 -19.44 14.31 -16.38
C GLY A 152 -20.51 14.91 -15.47
N SER A 153 -21.10 16.00 -15.90
CA SER A 153 -22.11 16.73 -15.13
C SER A 153 -23.24 17.28 -16.00
N ASN A 154 -23.49 16.64 -17.16
CA ASN A 154 -24.63 16.94 -17.98
C ASN A 154 -25.92 16.45 -17.29
N PRO A 155 -27.11 16.90 -17.73
CA PRO A 155 -28.37 16.53 -17.08
C PRO A 155 -28.61 15.03 -16.98
N ILE A 156 -28.17 14.25 -17.98
CA ILE A 156 -28.29 12.79 -18.00
C ILE A 156 -27.37 12.14 -16.94
N ALA A 157 -26.11 12.59 -16.88
CA ALA A 157 -25.15 12.12 -15.90
C ALA A 157 -25.64 12.38 -14.47
N LEU A 158 -26.19 13.58 -14.20
CA LEU A 158 -26.75 13.92 -12.91
C LEU A 158 -27.98 13.06 -12.53
N LEU A 159 -28.84 12.81 -13.52
CA LEU A 159 -30.04 11.97 -13.31
C LEU A 159 -29.62 10.53 -12.99
N VAL A 160 -28.69 9.95 -13.73
CA VAL A 160 -28.12 8.62 -13.45
C VAL A 160 -27.46 8.60 -12.08
N ALA A 161 -26.61 9.58 -11.77
CA ALA A 161 -25.94 9.67 -10.48
C ALA A 161 -26.91 9.74 -9.30
N THR A 162 -28.00 10.50 -9.44
CA THR A 162 -29.04 10.61 -8.40
C THR A 162 -29.78 9.28 -8.25
N SER A 163 -30.18 8.65 -9.36
CA SER A 163 -30.87 7.37 -9.31
C SER A 163 -30.03 6.26 -8.69
N LEU A 164 -28.71 6.24 -8.97
CA LEU A 164 -27.78 5.28 -8.37
C LEU A 164 -27.61 5.53 -6.86
N LYS A 165 -27.53 6.79 -6.44
CA LYS A 165 -27.50 7.15 -5.04
C LYS A 165 -28.76 6.70 -4.30
N ASP A 166 -29.94 6.89 -4.90
CA ASP A 166 -31.23 6.49 -4.33
C ASP A 166 -31.31 4.96 -4.18
N GLN A 167 -30.57 4.20 -4.99
CA GLN A 167 -30.42 2.75 -4.86
C GLN A 167 -29.36 2.34 -3.81
N GLY A 168 -28.74 3.30 -3.13
CA GLY A 168 -27.79 3.02 -2.05
C GLY A 168 -26.31 2.88 -2.49
N PHE A 169 -25.98 3.21 -3.74
CA PHE A 169 -24.59 3.27 -4.18
C PHE A 169 -23.90 4.55 -3.68
N ASP A 170 -22.61 4.46 -3.32
CA ASP A 170 -21.79 5.65 -3.10
C ASP A 170 -21.39 6.25 -4.44
N VAL A 171 -21.87 7.43 -4.77
CA VAL A 171 -21.66 8.04 -6.07
C VAL A 171 -20.87 9.34 -5.92
N ILE A 172 -19.77 9.45 -6.68
CA ILE A 172 -18.97 10.67 -6.82
C ILE A 172 -19.15 11.20 -8.24
N VAL A 173 -19.51 12.48 -8.36
CA VAL A 173 -19.57 13.17 -9.66
C VAL A 173 -18.35 14.05 -9.81
N ALA A 174 -17.53 13.80 -10.84
CA ALA A 174 -16.32 14.54 -11.14
C ALA A 174 -16.45 15.31 -12.47
N HIS A 175 -16.15 16.60 -12.44
CA HIS A 175 -16.11 17.45 -13.65
C HIS A 175 -15.39 18.77 -13.39
N ASN A 176 -14.93 19.41 -14.48
CA ASN A 176 -14.23 20.69 -14.46
C ASN A 176 -15.16 21.93 -14.56
N ASN A 177 -16.49 21.75 -14.63
CA ASN A 177 -17.45 22.86 -14.68
C ASN A 177 -18.08 23.12 -13.30
N TYR A 178 -17.74 24.25 -12.70
CA TYR A 178 -18.19 24.63 -11.37
C TYR A 178 -19.72 24.70 -11.22
N THR A 179 -20.41 25.30 -12.22
CA THR A 179 -21.87 25.49 -12.16
C THR A 179 -22.60 24.15 -12.09
N ASN A 180 -22.15 23.18 -12.85
CA ASN A 180 -22.76 21.86 -12.88
C ASN A 180 -22.44 21.05 -11.62
N ILE A 181 -21.20 21.15 -11.14
CA ILE A 181 -20.79 20.53 -9.86
C ILE A 181 -21.57 21.12 -8.69
N ALA A 182 -21.83 22.43 -8.70
CA ALA A 182 -22.67 23.05 -7.67
C ALA A 182 -24.09 22.47 -7.66
N LYS A 183 -24.69 22.24 -8.84
CA LYS A 183 -26.00 21.56 -8.95
C LYS A 183 -25.97 20.15 -8.41
N ALA A 184 -24.94 19.37 -8.75
CA ALA A 184 -24.75 18.01 -8.24
C ALA A 184 -24.66 18.00 -6.71
N ARG A 185 -23.92 18.95 -6.14
CA ARG A 185 -23.78 19.13 -4.68
C ARG A 185 -25.10 19.48 -4.01
N MET A 186 -25.90 20.35 -4.63
CA MET A 186 -27.24 20.69 -4.12
C MET A 186 -28.20 19.48 -4.14
N SER A 187 -28.00 18.53 -5.05
CA SER A 187 -28.71 17.24 -5.07
C SER A 187 -28.13 16.23 -4.03
N GLY A 188 -27.20 16.69 -3.20
CA GLY A 188 -26.61 15.88 -2.13
C GLY A 188 -25.61 14.82 -2.62
N LEU A 189 -25.13 14.88 -3.86
CA LEU A 189 -24.11 13.98 -4.40
C LEU A 189 -22.71 14.38 -3.86
N ARG A 190 -21.84 13.40 -3.64
CA ARG A 190 -20.41 13.66 -3.45
C ARG A 190 -19.84 14.19 -4.77
N THR A 191 -19.02 15.23 -4.70
CA THR A 191 -18.55 15.88 -5.92
C THR A 191 -17.07 16.20 -5.86
N TYR A 192 -16.39 16.03 -6.97
CA TYR A 192 -15.04 16.51 -7.19
C TYR A 192 -15.06 17.59 -8.29
N PHE A 193 -14.52 18.78 -7.96
CA PHE A 193 -14.35 19.86 -8.91
C PHE A 193 -12.91 19.87 -9.41
N GLY A 194 -12.70 19.54 -10.67
CA GLY A 194 -11.40 19.50 -11.33
C GLY A 194 -11.42 18.59 -12.54
N ASN A 195 -10.29 18.47 -13.20
CA ASN A 195 -10.11 17.46 -14.23
C ASN A 195 -9.85 16.10 -13.54
N PRO A 196 -10.74 15.10 -13.72
CA PRO A 196 -10.56 13.79 -13.06
C PRO A 196 -9.36 13.00 -13.55
N ILE A 197 -8.71 13.43 -14.63
CA ILE A 197 -7.54 12.78 -15.26
C ILE A 197 -6.23 13.48 -14.84
N SER A 198 -6.28 14.51 -14.01
CA SER A 198 -5.10 15.27 -13.61
C SER A 198 -4.39 14.62 -12.42
N ASP A 199 -3.06 14.79 -12.33
CA ASP A 199 -2.25 14.40 -11.16
C ASP A 199 -2.83 14.99 -9.86
N HIS A 200 -3.48 16.16 -9.93
CA HIS A 200 -4.19 16.74 -8.80
C HIS A 200 -5.39 15.90 -8.37
N ALA A 201 -6.05 15.19 -9.28
CA ALA A 201 -7.16 14.30 -8.94
C ALA A 201 -6.67 13.08 -8.17
N ASP A 202 -5.53 12.50 -8.52
CA ASP A 202 -4.94 11.34 -7.84
C ASP A 202 -4.68 11.61 -6.35
N HIS A 203 -4.38 12.86 -6.01
CA HIS A 203 -4.10 13.25 -4.63
C HIS A 203 -5.32 13.74 -3.83
N HIS A 204 -6.40 14.17 -4.51
CA HIS A 204 -7.53 14.86 -3.88
C HIS A 204 -8.89 14.22 -4.14
N LEU A 205 -8.98 13.31 -5.12
CA LEU A 205 -10.17 12.53 -5.39
C LEU A 205 -10.11 11.24 -4.56
N ASP A 206 -10.88 11.21 -3.48
CA ASP A 206 -10.97 10.01 -2.63
C ASP A 206 -11.78 8.93 -3.35
N LEU A 207 -11.07 7.95 -3.92
CA LEU A 207 -11.62 6.81 -4.64
C LEU A 207 -11.81 5.57 -3.74
N ILE A 208 -11.64 5.70 -2.42
CA ILE A 208 -11.84 4.59 -1.49
C ILE A 208 -13.28 4.08 -1.60
N GLY A 209 -13.44 2.80 -1.88
CA GLY A 209 -14.75 2.17 -2.08
C GLY A 209 -15.36 2.35 -3.47
N ILE A 210 -14.73 3.10 -4.38
CA ILE A 210 -15.16 3.25 -5.78
C ILE A 210 -14.61 2.10 -6.62
N GLY A 211 -15.48 1.32 -7.23
CA GLY A 211 -15.08 0.17 -8.05
C GLY A 211 -15.56 0.21 -9.50
N ARG A 212 -16.32 1.25 -9.86
CA ARG A 212 -16.88 1.39 -11.21
C ARG A 212 -16.78 2.82 -11.69
N LEU A 213 -16.58 2.97 -13.00
CA LEU A 213 -16.51 4.25 -13.68
C LEU A 213 -17.64 4.36 -14.69
N PHE A 214 -18.32 5.51 -14.72
CA PHE A 214 -19.24 5.90 -15.80
C PHE A 214 -18.74 7.19 -16.46
N ALA A 215 -18.13 7.04 -17.62
CA ALA A 215 -17.65 8.15 -18.44
C ALA A 215 -18.83 8.72 -19.24
N MET A 216 -19.43 9.80 -18.73
CA MET A 216 -20.62 10.44 -19.28
C MET A 216 -20.38 11.92 -19.61
N SER A 217 -19.13 12.32 -19.81
CA SER A 217 -18.79 13.66 -20.25
C SER A 217 -19.26 13.89 -21.69
N THR A 218 -19.56 15.15 -22.02
CA THR A 218 -19.76 15.57 -23.43
C THR A 218 -18.43 15.66 -24.17
N ASP A 219 -17.33 15.67 -23.46
CA ASP A 219 -15.98 15.65 -24.00
C ASP A 219 -15.54 14.18 -24.19
N ARG A 220 -15.32 13.83 -25.46
CA ARG A 220 -14.96 12.46 -25.84
C ARG A 220 -13.55 12.08 -25.37
N GLU A 221 -12.65 13.04 -25.38
CA GLU A 221 -11.26 12.84 -24.92
C GLU A 221 -11.23 12.57 -23.42
N MET A 222 -12.00 13.31 -22.64
CA MET A 222 -12.14 13.08 -21.20
C MET A 222 -12.71 11.69 -20.89
N ASN A 223 -13.67 11.21 -21.66
CA ASN A 223 -14.24 9.88 -21.45
C ASN A 223 -13.24 8.76 -21.74
N THR A 224 -12.42 8.91 -22.79
CA THR A 224 -11.43 7.90 -23.19
C THR A 224 -10.26 7.83 -22.23
N LEU A 225 -9.82 8.97 -21.68
CA LEU A 225 -8.68 9.04 -20.77
C LEU A 225 -9.06 8.71 -19.31
N SER A 226 -10.34 8.71 -18.96
CA SER A 226 -10.81 8.38 -17.61
C SER A 226 -11.03 6.88 -17.39
N GLU A 227 -10.95 6.06 -18.44
CA GLU A 227 -10.95 4.61 -18.39
C GLU A 227 -9.57 4.06 -17.99
#